data_30c9a2357a7934c72041fea27d69da21
#
_entry.id   30c9a2357a7934c72041fea27d69da21
#
_cell.length_a   1.000
_cell.length_b   1.000
_cell.length_c   1.000
_cell.angle_alpha   90.00
_cell.angle_beta   90.00
_cell.angle_gamma   90.00
#
_symmetry.space_group_name_H-M   'P 1'
#
loop_
_entity.id
_entity.type
_entity.pdbx_description
1 polymer ?
#
loop_
_entity_poly.entity_id
_entity_poly.type
_entity_poly.pdbx_seq_one_letter_code
_entity_poly.pdbx_strand_id
1 'polypeptide(L)'
;SQNNLNEKAPINWTNMVLFSATPLMAILFVPLYGYLYGYETFEWIVFLCMMIFCGISITAGYHRLWSHKTYNAHPLLRLIFALGGACALQNDILHWASDHRRHHQFVDNNEKDPYSAKRGFWFSHIGWILRNYKSGEEDLSNVKDLLQDAIVVFQHNHYLKLVLLTNVGLPSLLGLINGNVIGCLLLGGLLRLVLSQHSTYLINSAAHIWGRQPYSNSTSARDNSFLALLTYGEG
;
A
#
# COMPACT_ATOMS: atom_id res chain seq x y z
N SER A 1 7.05 32.46 3.73
CA SER A 1 7.14 32.13 2.28
C SER A 1 6.03 31.15 1.86
N GLN A 2 4.79 31.67 1.76
CA GLN A 2 3.63 30.87 1.29
C GLN A 2 3.62 30.66 -0.25
N ASN A 3 4.54 31.28 -0.98
CA ASN A 3 4.53 31.25 -2.45
C ASN A 3 5.10 29.96 -3.07
N ASN A 4 5.82 29.10 -2.32
CA ASN A 4 6.42 27.88 -2.88
C ASN A 4 5.51 26.64 -2.84
N LEU A 5 4.35 26.72 -2.22
CA LEU A 5 3.39 25.58 -2.15
C LEU A 5 2.56 25.43 -3.45
N ASN A 6 2.58 26.43 -4.33
CA ASN A 6 1.84 26.44 -5.59
C ASN A 6 2.64 25.99 -6.82
N GLU A 7 3.96 25.79 -6.70
CA GLU A 7 4.72 25.15 -7.78
C GLU A 7 4.30 23.68 -7.88
N LYS A 8 3.72 23.31 -9.01
CA LYS A 8 3.34 21.93 -9.30
C LYS A 8 4.61 21.09 -9.37
N ALA A 9 4.88 20.28 -8.35
CA ALA A 9 5.98 19.32 -8.37
C ALA A 9 5.98 18.49 -9.68
N PRO A 10 7.14 18.09 -10.22
CA PRO A 10 7.22 17.33 -11.46
C PRO A 10 6.46 16.00 -11.34
N ILE A 11 5.84 15.57 -12.43
CA ILE A 11 5.07 14.33 -12.49
C ILE A 11 6.01 13.14 -12.35
N ASN A 12 5.65 12.19 -11.49
CA ASN A 12 6.25 10.86 -11.47
C ASN A 12 5.52 9.99 -12.50
N TRP A 13 6.07 9.92 -13.72
CA TRP A 13 5.41 9.22 -14.83
C TRP A 13 5.21 7.73 -14.59
N THR A 14 6.13 7.05 -13.92
CA THR A 14 5.99 5.64 -13.57
C THR A 14 4.76 5.42 -12.70
N ASN A 15 4.64 6.20 -11.64
CA ASN A 15 3.50 6.10 -10.72
C ASN A 15 2.21 6.60 -11.40
N MET A 16 2.27 7.68 -12.19
CA MET A 16 1.11 8.18 -12.92
C MET A 16 0.53 7.12 -13.84
N VAL A 17 1.37 6.44 -14.62
CA VAL A 17 0.94 5.37 -15.54
C VAL A 17 0.40 4.17 -14.72
N LEU A 18 1.12 3.70 -13.70
CA LEU A 18 0.71 2.57 -12.89
C LEU A 18 -0.68 2.80 -12.25
N PHE A 19 -0.82 3.91 -11.51
CA PHE A 19 -2.05 4.22 -10.76
C PHE A 19 -3.21 4.73 -11.62
N SER A 20 -2.98 5.04 -12.88
CA SER A 20 -4.05 5.33 -13.84
C SER A 20 -4.45 4.08 -14.65
N ALA A 21 -3.47 3.32 -15.13
CA ALA A 21 -3.73 2.16 -15.98
C ALA A 21 -4.34 0.98 -15.21
N THR A 22 -3.87 0.69 -13.99
CA THR A 22 -4.38 -0.48 -13.24
C THR A 22 -5.85 -0.36 -12.87
N PRO A 23 -6.38 0.76 -12.33
CA PRO A 23 -7.82 0.90 -12.11
C PRO A 23 -8.63 0.87 -13.41
N LEU A 24 -8.14 1.53 -14.47
CA LEU A 24 -8.82 1.53 -15.77
C LEU A 24 -8.94 0.12 -16.33
N MET A 25 -7.84 -0.65 -16.32
CA MET A 25 -7.85 -2.04 -16.74
C MET A 25 -8.77 -2.90 -15.88
N ALA A 26 -8.80 -2.69 -14.55
CA ALA A 26 -9.69 -3.42 -13.66
C ALA A 26 -11.16 -3.14 -13.99
N ILE A 27 -11.54 -1.86 -14.16
CA ILE A 27 -12.91 -1.46 -14.50
C ILE A 27 -13.35 -2.02 -15.86
N LEU A 28 -12.44 -2.13 -16.84
CA LEU A 28 -12.76 -2.63 -18.17
C LEU A 28 -12.73 -4.16 -18.24
N PHE A 29 -11.63 -4.78 -17.84
CA PHE A 29 -11.40 -6.20 -18.12
C PHE A 29 -12.05 -7.14 -17.11
N VAL A 30 -12.15 -6.74 -15.83
CA VAL A 30 -12.78 -7.62 -14.83
C VAL A 30 -14.27 -7.85 -15.14
N PRO A 31 -15.13 -6.83 -15.37
CA PRO A 31 -16.52 -7.07 -15.70
C PRO A 31 -16.69 -7.66 -17.12
N LEU A 32 -15.85 -7.28 -18.09
CA LEU A 32 -15.93 -7.83 -19.44
C LEU A 32 -15.66 -9.35 -19.43
N TYR A 33 -14.59 -9.78 -18.75
CA TYR A 33 -14.28 -11.20 -18.63
C TYR A 33 -15.40 -11.95 -17.88
N GLY A 34 -15.90 -11.37 -16.79
CA GLY A 34 -17.02 -11.93 -16.03
C GLY A 34 -18.29 -12.09 -16.86
N TYR A 35 -18.57 -11.14 -17.76
CA TYR A 35 -19.72 -11.22 -18.68
C TYR A 35 -19.54 -12.31 -19.76
N LEU A 36 -18.32 -12.44 -20.32
CA LEU A 36 -18.07 -13.36 -21.44
C LEU A 36 -17.84 -14.81 -20.99
N TYR A 37 -17.17 -15.01 -19.87
CA TYR A 37 -16.69 -16.33 -19.42
C TYR A 37 -17.14 -16.72 -18.02
N GLY A 38 -17.55 -15.74 -17.20
CA GLY A 38 -17.87 -15.95 -15.79
C GLY A 38 -16.62 -16.08 -14.91
N TYR A 39 -16.84 -16.03 -13.60
CA TYR A 39 -15.86 -16.37 -12.57
C TYR A 39 -16.44 -17.48 -11.70
N GLU A 40 -15.60 -18.44 -11.34
CA GLU A 40 -15.95 -19.51 -10.44
C GLU A 40 -15.60 -19.14 -8.98
N THR A 41 -16.03 -19.96 -8.03
CA THR A 41 -15.75 -19.77 -6.60
C THR A 41 -14.25 -19.73 -6.32
N PHE A 42 -13.44 -20.49 -7.06
CA PHE A 42 -12.00 -20.58 -6.84
C PHE A 42 -11.31 -19.23 -7.06
N GLU A 43 -11.59 -18.51 -8.15
CA GLU A 43 -10.98 -17.21 -8.42
C GLU A 43 -11.34 -16.17 -7.35
N TRP A 44 -12.58 -16.23 -6.82
CA TRP A 44 -13.00 -15.37 -5.70
C TRP A 44 -12.30 -15.73 -4.39
N ILE A 45 -12.05 -17.03 -4.13
CA ILE A 45 -11.23 -17.46 -2.99
C ILE A 45 -9.80 -16.95 -3.14
N VAL A 46 -9.19 -17.07 -4.34
CA VAL A 46 -7.86 -16.52 -4.62
C VAL A 46 -7.83 -15.02 -4.38
N PHE A 47 -8.82 -14.28 -4.88
CA PHE A 47 -8.96 -12.84 -4.62
C PHE A 47 -8.96 -12.54 -3.12
N LEU A 48 -9.80 -13.21 -2.35
CA LEU A 48 -9.93 -12.98 -0.91
C LEU A 48 -8.64 -13.33 -0.15
N CYS A 49 -8.03 -14.47 -0.46
CA CYS A 49 -6.76 -14.88 0.15
C CYS A 49 -5.64 -13.87 -0.16
N MET A 50 -5.56 -13.39 -1.39
CA MET A 50 -4.57 -12.39 -1.80
C MET A 50 -4.83 -11.02 -1.14
N MET A 51 -6.11 -10.60 -0.98
CA MET A 51 -6.48 -9.40 -0.21
C MET A 51 -6.00 -9.48 1.24
N ILE A 52 -6.29 -10.59 1.92
CA ILE A 52 -5.88 -10.84 3.31
C ILE A 52 -4.36 -10.89 3.41
N PHE A 53 -3.69 -11.58 2.50
CA PHE A 53 -2.22 -11.68 2.45
C PHE A 53 -1.56 -10.30 2.36
N CYS A 54 -2.00 -9.43 1.44
CA CYS A 54 -1.51 -8.07 1.33
C CYS A 54 -1.85 -7.24 2.57
N GLY A 55 -3.12 -7.22 2.99
CA GLY A 55 -3.58 -6.39 4.10
C GLY A 55 -2.87 -6.70 5.41
N ILE A 56 -2.77 -7.97 5.79
CA ILE A 56 -2.05 -8.38 7.01
C ILE A 56 -0.55 -8.07 6.88
N SER A 57 0.06 -8.25 5.72
CA SER A 57 1.49 -7.96 5.52
C SER A 57 1.80 -6.46 5.65
N ILE A 58 0.92 -5.58 5.21
CA ILE A 58 1.07 -4.14 5.42
C ILE A 58 0.82 -3.80 6.90
N THR A 59 -0.29 -4.24 7.49
CA THR A 59 -0.68 -3.86 8.85
C THR A 59 0.21 -4.50 9.92
N ALA A 60 0.33 -5.83 9.93
CA ALA A 60 1.14 -6.52 10.93
C ALA A 60 2.64 -6.45 10.60
N GLY A 61 3.02 -6.52 9.32
CA GLY A 61 4.41 -6.47 8.87
C GLY A 61 4.96 -5.05 8.79
N TYR A 62 4.63 -4.33 7.72
CA TYR A 62 5.20 -3.02 7.43
C TYR A 62 4.96 -2.01 8.55
N HIS A 63 3.71 -1.87 8.98
CA HIS A 63 3.31 -0.91 10.00
C HIS A 63 3.79 -1.32 11.40
N ARG A 64 3.28 -2.42 11.96
CA ARG A 64 3.51 -2.77 13.37
C ARG A 64 4.90 -3.36 13.63
N LEU A 65 5.36 -4.30 12.79
CA LEU A 65 6.63 -4.99 13.02
C LEU A 65 7.82 -4.09 12.69
N TRP A 66 7.89 -3.51 11.46
CA TRP A 66 9.07 -2.80 11.01
C TRP A 66 9.04 -1.29 11.27
N SER A 67 7.88 -0.62 11.12
CA SER A 67 7.84 0.82 11.38
C SER A 67 7.78 1.13 12.86
N HIS A 68 6.86 0.50 13.60
CA HIS A 68 6.64 0.76 15.03
C HIS A 68 7.38 -0.18 15.99
N LYS A 69 7.90 -1.31 15.52
CA LYS A 69 8.64 -2.30 16.33
C LYS A 69 7.84 -2.80 17.54
N THR A 70 6.54 -3.01 17.37
CA THR A 70 5.66 -3.35 18.50
C THR A 70 5.82 -4.78 18.99
N TYR A 71 6.43 -5.67 18.19
CA TYR A 71 6.68 -7.07 18.53
C TYR A 71 7.85 -7.64 17.72
N ASN A 72 8.31 -8.81 18.11
CA ASN A 72 9.28 -9.63 17.38
C ASN A 72 8.57 -10.79 16.70
N ALA A 73 8.99 -11.14 15.48
CA ALA A 73 8.42 -12.24 14.72
C ALA A 73 9.48 -13.24 14.27
N HIS A 74 9.07 -14.50 14.17
CA HIS A 74 9.91 -15.57 13.64
C HIS A 74 10.34 -15.25 12.19
N PRO A 75 11.58 -15.58 11.77
CA PRO A 75 12.09 -15.26 10.42
C PRO A 75 11.17 -15.69 9.28
N LEU A 76 10.52 -16.86 9.38
CA LEU A 76 9.57 -17.34 8.38
C LEU A 76 8.37 -16.38 8.25
N LEU A 77 7.80 -15.91 9.38
CA LEU A 77 6.69 -14.97 9.36
C LEU A 77 7.12 -13.61 8.78
N ARG A 78 8.33 -13.17 9.10
CA ARG A 78 8.92 -11.94 8.52
C ARG A 78 9.09 -12.07 7.00
N LEU A 79 9.54 -13.23 6.52
CA LEU A 79 9.63 -13.49 5.07
C LEU A 79 8.25 -13.47 4.42
N ILE A 80 7.23 -14.09 5.03
CA ILE A 80 5.85 -14.06 4.55
C ILE A 80 5.34 -12.62 4.44
N PHE A 81 5.55 -11.79 5.46
CA PHE A 81 5.17 -10.38 5.43
C PHE A 81 5.95 -9.57 4.38
N ALA A 82 7.23 -9.86 4.18
CA ALA A 82 8.02 -9.20 3.14
C ALA A 82 7.49 -9.53 1.73
N LEU A 83 7.09 -10.79 1.49
CA LEU A 83 6.49 -11.21 0.22
C LEU A 83 5.09 -10.58 0.02
N GLY A 84 4.24 -10.60 1.05
CA GLY A 84 2.91 -10.00 0.97
C GLY A 84 2.94 -8.48 0.83
N GLY A 85 3.93 -7.81 1.42
CA GLY A 85 4.17 -6.39 1.22
C GLY A 85 4.64 -6.05 -0.20
N ALA A 86 5.52 -6.86 -0.80
CA ALA A 86 5.86 -6.74 -2.22
C ALA A 86 4.63 -6.98 -3.11
N CYS A 87 3.77 -7.94 -2.75
CA CYS A 87 2.51 -8.21 -3.42
C CYS A 87 1.56 -6.99 -3.37
N ALA A 88 1.54 -6.24 -2.28
CA ALA A 88 0.73 -5.03 -2.14
C ALA A 88 1.19 -3.88 -3.06
N LEU A 89 2.42 -3.91 -3.55
CA LEU A 89 3.01 -2.91 -4.46
C LEU A 89 2.85 -1.47 -3.91
N GLN A 90 3.25 -1.28 -2.65
CA GLN A 90 3.20 0.00 -1.96
C GLN A 90 4.59 0.50 -1.55
N ASN A 91 5.61 0.14 -2.30
CA ASN A 91 7.04 0.31 -2.03
C ASN A 91 7.64 -0.82 -1.16
N ASP A 92 8.96 -0.87 -1.08
CA ASP A 92 9.65 -1.81 -0.20
C ASP A 92 9.58 -1.39 1.27
N ILE A 93 10.01 -2.29 2.16
CA ILE A 93 9.93 -2.08 3.62
C ILE A 93 10.71 -0.85 4.06
N LEU A 94 11.91 -0.60 3.49
CA LEU A 94 12.76 0.53 3.90
C LEU A 94 12.09 1.86 3.60
N HIS A 95 11.64 2.05 2.36
CA HIS A 95 10.99 3.29 1.93
C HIS A 95 9.66 3.48 2.65
N TRP A 96 8.83 2.45 2.71
CA TRP A 96 7.53 2.52 3.39
C TRP A 96 7.68 2.87 4.88
N ALA A 97 8.59 2.20 5.59
CA ALA A 97 8.84 2.47 7.00
C ALA A 97 9.44 3.86 7.23
N SER A 98 10.33 4.31 6.33
CA SER A 98 10.89 5.65 6.39
C SER A 98 9.81 6.72 6.26
N ASP A 99 8.97 6.62 5.24
CA ASP A 99 7.86 7.58 5.01
C ASP A 99 6.88 7.58 6.18
N HIS A 100 6.54 6.39 6.70
CA HIS A 100 5.61 6.24 7.80
C HIS A 100 6.15 6.83 9.12
N ARG A 101 7.44 6.56 9.46
CA ARG A 101 8.09 7.15 10.63
C ARG A 101 8.17 8.67 10.50
N ARG A 102 8.44 9.19 9.30
CA ARG A 102 8.47 10.63 9.02
C ARG A 102 7.09 11.26 9.13
N HIS A 103 6.05 10.57 8.65
CA HIS A 103 4.67 11.00 8.85
C HIS A 103 4.34 11.15 10.34
N HIS A 104 4.62 10.14 11.16
CA HIS A 104 4.38 10.23 12.60
C HIS A 104 5.18 11.34 13.31
N GLN A 105 6.42 11.58 12.87
CA GLN A 105 7.27 12.64 13.43
C GLN A 105 6.76 14.04 13.08
N PHE A 106 6.18 14.21 11.90
CA PHE A 106 5.83 15.52 11.35
C PHE A 106 4.35 15.60 10.92
N VAL A 107 3.47 14.85 11.57
CA VAL A 107 2.02 14.84 11.27
C VAL A 107 1.51 16.25 11.05
N ASP A 108 0.74 16.43 9.95
CA ASP A 108 0.14 17.72 9.57
C ASP A 108 1.13 18.84 9.16
N ASN A 109 2.42 18.57 9.04
CA ASN A 109 3.38 19.52 8.51
C ASN A 109 3.49 19.38 6.99
N ASN A 110 2.97 20.35 6.24
CA ASN A 110 2.91 20.29 4.77
C ASN A 110 4.26 20.23 4.04
N GLU A 111 5.37 20.57 4.71
CA GLU A 111 6.71 20.55 4.11
C GLU A 111 7.47 19.25 4.38
N LYS A 112 7.16 18.56 5.49
CA LYS A 112 7.93 17.41 5.98
C LYS A 112 7.14 16.10 6.00
N ASP A 113 5.81 16.16 6.18
CA ASP A 113 4.93 15.00 6.15
C ASP A 113 4.70 14.58 4.68
N PRO A 114 5.11 13.36 4.27
CA PRO A 114 4.98 12.91 2.89
C PRO A 114 3.55 12.99 2.34
N TYR A 115 2.55 12.70 3.18
CA TYR A 115 1.14 12.62 2.80
C TYR A 115 0.20 13.41 3.72
N SER A 116 0.62 14.58 4.17
CA SER A 116 -0.15 15.46 5.06
C SER A 116 -1.60 15.65 4.61
N ALA A 117 -2.55 15.30 5.47
CA ALA A 117 -3.98 15.47 5.22
C ALA A 117 -4.41 16.94 5.15
N LYS A 118 -3.63 17.88 5.73
CA LYS A 118 -3.86 19.33 5.60
C LYS A 118 -3.71 19.85 4.17
N ARG A 119 -3.06 19.11 3.29
CA ARG A 119 -2.98 19.42 1.85
C ARG A 119 -4.23 18.97 1.08
N GLY A 120 -5.20 18.37 1.75
CA GLY A 120 -6.48 17.92 1.22
C GLY A 120 -6.57 16.41 1.01
N PHE A 121 -7.83 15.93 0.92
CA PHE A 121 -8.15 14.51 0.78
C PHE A 121 -7.42 13.85 -0.40
N TRP A 122 -7.53 14.42 -1.60
CA TRP A 122 -6.93 13.81 -2.79
C TRP A 122 -5.42 13.80 -2.77
N PHE A 123 -4.79 14.81 -2.12
CA PHE A 123 -3.35 14.80 -1.95
C PHE A 123 -2.92 13.65 -1.04
N SER A 124 -3.49 13.53 0.15
CA SER A 124 -3.15 12.48 1.12
C SER A 124 -3.56 11.08 0.67
N HIS A 125 -4.63 10.97 -0.15
CA HIS A 125 -5.07 9.68 -0.69
C HIS A 125 -4.11 9.16 -1.77
N ILE A 126 -3.83 9.92 -2.81
CA ILE A 126 -3.03 9.47 -3.95
C ILE A 126 -2.11 10.54 -4.55
N GLY A 127 -2.42 11.82 -4.41
CA GLY A 127 -1.70 12.90 -5.08
C GLY A 127 -0.21 12.96 -4.72
N TRP A 128 0.14 12.60 -3.49
CA TRP A 128 1.51 12.57 -2.99
C TRP A 128 2.41 11.57 -3.74
N ILE A 129 1.84 10.50 -4.29
CA ILE A 129 2.55 9.45 -5.04
C ILE A 129 2.74 9.83 -6.51
N LEU A 130 1.81 10.63 -7.06
CA LEU A 130 1.76 10.94 -8.50
C LEU A 130 2.78 12.00 -8.93
N ARG A 131 3.40 12.70 -7.97
CA ARG A 131 4.38 13.76 -8.23
C ARG A 131 5.55 13.66 -7.25
N ASN A 132 6.71 14.12 -7.69
CA ASN A 132 7.94 14.15 -6.89
C ASN A 132 7.97 15.39 -6.01
N TYR A 133 7.31 15.35 -4.87
CA TYR A 133 7.33 16.40 -3.86
C TYR A 133 8.59 16.31 -2.99
N LYS A 134 9.09 17.46 -2.50
CA LYS A 134 10.22 17.51 -1.54
C LYS A 134 9.91 16.75 -0.25
N SER A 135 8.66 16.78 0.24
CA SER A 135 8.24 16.02 1.41
C SER A 135 8.33 14.50 1.22
N GLY A 136 8.34 14.02 -0.03
CA GLY A 136 8.48 12.61 -0.41
C GLY A 136 9.88 12.24 -0.92
N GLU A 137 10.89 13.11 -0.79
CA GLU A 137 12.27 12.76 -1.13
C GLU A 137 12.76 11.61 -0.23
N GLU A 138 13.51 10.70 -0.86
CA GLU A 138 14.06 9.54 -0.16
C GLU A 138 15.02 9.97 0.96
N ASP A 139 14.74 9.51 2.17
CA ASP A 139 15.61 9.68 3.33
C ASP A 139 15.56 8.42 4.20
N LEU A 140 16.56 7.57 4.06
CA LEU A 140 16.68 6.32 4.84
C LEU A 140 17.42 6.51 6.17
N SER A 141 17.71 7.75 6.58
CA SER A 141 18.44 8.04 7.82
C SER A 141 17.71 7.60 9.09
N ASN A 142 16.36 7.54 9.04
CA ASN A 142 15.49 7.13 10.14
C ASN A 142 15.20 5.61 10.21
N VAL A 143 15.76 4.82 9.28
CA VAL A 143 15.58 3.35 9.20
C VAL A 143 16.89 2.56 9.20
N LYS A 144 17.97 3.12 9.78
CA LYS A 144 19.29 2.47 9.87
C LYS A 144 19.25 1.11 10.57
N ASP A 145 18.32 0.93 11.49
CA ASP A 145 18.05 -0.33 12.17
C ASP A 145 17.53 -1.41 11.20
N LEU A 146 16.70 -1.03 10.23
CA LEU A 146 16.15 -1.95 9.23
C LEU A 146 17.19 -2.33 8.16
N LEU A 147 18.19 -1.49 7.91
CA LEU A 147 19.32 -1.82 7.04
C LEU A 147 20.19 -2.96 7.58
N GLN A 148 20.08 -3.31 8.87
CA GLN A 148 20.75 -4.45 9.48
C GLN A 148 19.94 -5.75 9.42
N ASP A 149 18.68 -5.67 8.96
CA ASP A 149 17.78 -6.80 8.84
C ASP A 149 17.94 -7.49 7.47
N ALA A 150 18.48 -8.70 7.46
CA ALA A 150 18.76 -9.43 6.22
C ALA A 150 17.52 -9.66 5.34
N ILE A 151 16.32 -9.86 5.93
CA ILE A 151 15.07 -10.04 5.18
C ILE A 151 14.63 -8.73 4.54
N VAL A 152 14.78 -7.62 5.25
CA VAL A 152 14.46 -6.28 4.74
C VAL A 152 15.39 -5.92 3.57
N VAL A 153 16.70 -6.11 3.75
CA VAL A 153 17.70 -5.86 2.70
C VAL A 153 17.49 -6.79 1.50
N PHE A 154 17.17 -8.07 1.73
CA PHE A 154 16.82 -8.99 0.66
C PHE A 154 15.61 -8.50 -0.15
N GLN A 155 14.53 -8.08 0.52
CA GLN A 155 13.33 -7.57 -0.16
C GLN A 155 13.66 -6.29 -0.94
N HIS A 156 14.38 -5.35 -0.35
CA HIS A 156 14.79 -4.11 -1.02
C HIS A 156 15.57 -4.41 -2.31
N ASN A 157 16.60 -5.25 -2.24
CA ASN A 157 17.45 -5.59 -3.39
C ASN A 157 16.71 -6.35 -4.51
N HIS A 158 15.65 -7.08 -4.17
CA HIS A 158 14.91 -7.92 -5.12
C HIS A 158 13.47 -7.45 -5.33
N TYR A 159 13.12 -6.23 -4.90
CA TYR A 159 11.74 -5.76 -4.81
C TYR A 159 10.92 -5.99 -6.08
N LEU A 160 11.39 -5.52 -7.24
CA LEU A 160 10.66 -5.69 -8.50
C LEU A 160 10.48 -7.15 -8.92
N LYS A 161 11.48 -8.02 -8.64
CA LYS A 161 11.36 -9.46 -8.90
C LYS A 161 10.29 -10.10 -8.02
N LEU A 162 10.24 -9.71 -6.75
CA LEU A 162 9.23 -10.18 -5.79
C LEU A 162 7.84 -9.65 -6.15
N VAL A 163 7.73 -8.41 -6.61
CA VAL A 163 6.47 -7.83 -7.13
C VAL A 163 5.95 -8.67 -8.30
N LEU A 164 6.78 -8.98 -9.30
CA LEU A 164 6.37 -9.80 -10.43
C LEU A 164 5.99 -11.22 -10.00
N LEU A 165 6.80 -11.83 -9.15
CA LEU A 165 6.54 -13.18 -8.64
C LEU A 165 5.20 -13.27 -7.90
N THR A 166 4.88 -12.30 -7.07
CA THR A 166 3.67 -12.33 -6.23
C THR A 166 2.42 -11.81 -6.94
N ASN A 167 2.54 -10.85 -7.87
CA ASN A 167 1.38 -10.26 -8.57
C ASN A 167 1.04 -10.98 -9.87
N VAL A 168 2.01 -11.60 -10.53
CA VAL A 168 1.81 -12.35 -11.78
C VAL A 168 2.06 -13.83 -11.57
N GLY A 169 3.20 -14.21 -11.01
CA GLY A 169 3.59 -15.61 -10.85
C GLY A 169 2.64 -16.40 -9.97
N LEU A 170 2.33 -15.91 -8.78
CA LEU A 170 1.46 -16.62 -7.82
C LEU A 170 0.02 -16.77 -8.33
N PRO A 171 -0.68 -15.72 -8.80
CA PRO A 171 -2.02 -15.89 -9.39
C PRO A 171 -2.01 -16.79 -10.63
N SER A 172 -0.97 -16.73 -11.47
CA SER A 172 -0.84 -17.62 -12.64
C SER A 172 -0.69 -19.07 -12.23
N LEU A 173 0.14 -19.36 -11.22
CA LEU A 173 0.32 -20.73 -10.71
C LEU A 173 -1.00 -21.28 -10.15
N LEU A 174 -1.73 -20.50 -9.37
CA LEU A 174 -3.04 -20.88 -8.83
C LEU A 174 -4.05 -21.09 -9.96
N GLY A 175 -4.03 -20.23 -10.98
CA GLY A 175 -4.88 -20.36 -12.16
C GLY A 175 -4.54 -21.58 -13.03
N LEU A 176 -3.27 -21.99 -13.11
CA LEU A 176 -2.87 -23.24 -13.76
C LEU A 176 -3.45 -24.47 -13.03
N ILE A 177 -3.47 -24.45 -11.70
CA ILE A 177 -4.05 -25.53 -10.89
C ILE A 177 -5.55 -25.67 -11.14
N ASN A 178 -6.25 -24.54 -11.27
CA ASN A 178 -7.71 -24.51 -11.50
C ASN A 178 -8.13 -24.54 -12.98
N GLY A 179 -7.19 -24.41 -13.90
CA GLY A 179 -7.49 -24.32 -15.33
C GLY A 179 -7.93 -22.94 -15.82
N ASN A 180 -7.89 -21.88 -14.98
CA ASN A 180 -8.30 -20.52 -15.33
C ASN A 180 -7.27 -19.47 -14.91
N VAL A 181 -6.18 -19.35 -15.66
CA VAL A 181 -5.10 -18.40 -15.40
C VAL A 181 -5.57 -16.95 -15.50
N ILE A 182 -6.36 -16.64 -16.52
CA ILE A 182 -6.84 -15.26 -16.76
C ILE A 182 -7.75 -14.80 -15.62
N GLY A 183 -8.70 -15.64 -15.20
CA GLY A 183 -9.60 -15.34 -14.09
C GLY A 183 -8.83 -15.05 -12.77
N CYS A 184 -7.84 -15.89 -12.44
CA CYS A 184 -6.98 -15.68 -11.27
C CYS A 184 -6.13 -14.41 -11.38
N LEU A 185 -5.58 -14.09 -12.56
CA LEU A 185 -4.84 -12.84 -12.78
C LEU A 185 -5.73 -11.61 -12.67
N LEU A 186 -6.95 -11.66 -13.20
CA LEU A 186 -7.89 -10.53 -13.14
C LEU A 186 -8.40 -10.28 -11.73
N LEU A 187 -8.83 -11.30 -11.00
CA LEU A 187 -9.33 -11.14 -9.64
C LEU A 187 -8.21 -11.08 -8.60
N GLY A 188 -7.37 -12.11 -8.51
CA GLY A 188 -6.30 -12.23 -7.51
C GLY A 188 -5.11 -11.32 -7.77
N GLY A 189 -4.86 -10.96 -9.02
CA GLY A 189 -3.85 -9.99 -9.43
C GLY A 189 -4.39 -8.57 -9.49
N LEU A 190 -5.09 -8.23 -10.56
CA LEU A 190 -5.43 -6.85 -10.92
C LEU A 190 -6.45 -6.21 -10.00
N LEU A 191 -7.64 -6.80 -9.83
CA LEU A 191 -8.70 -6.24 -8.96
C LEU A 191 -8.23 -6.13 -7.52
N ARG A 192 -7.62 -7.19 -7.01
CA ARG A 192 -7.04 -7.20 -5.67
C ARG A 192 -5.99 -6.10 -5.50
N LEU A 193 -5.09 -5.88 -6.46
CA LEU A 193 -4.07 -4.85 -6.39
C LEU A 193 -4.70 -3.46 -6.20
N VAL A 194 -5.64 -3.11 -7.05
CA VAL A 194 -6.33 -1.81 -7.00
C VAL A 194 -7.04 -1.62 -5.66
N LEU A 195 -7.83 -2.61 -5.23
CA LEU A 195 -8.61 -2.49 -3.98
C LEU A 195 -7.71 -2.45 -2.74
N SER A 196 -6.63 -3.26 -2.68
CA SER A 196 -5.72 -3.26 -1.54
C SER A 196 -4.94 -1.95 -1.42
N GLN A 197 -4.50 -1.35 -2.52
CA GLN A 197 -3.83 -0.05 -2.52
C GLN A 197 -4.76 1.05 -2.01
N HIS A 198 -5.96 1.16 -2.59
CA HIS A 198 -6.91 2.20 -2.18
C HIS A 198 -7.41 2.02 -0.74
N SER A 199 -7.55 0.79 -0.23
CA SER A 199 -7.89 0.58 1.18
C SER A 199 -6.81 1.12 2.12
N THR A 200 -5.53 0.92 1.81
CA THR A 200 -4.42 1.52 2.58
C THR A 200 -4.41 3.04 2.47
N TYR A 201 -4.61 3.60 1.27
CA TYR A 201 -4.60 5.07 1.08
C TYR A 201 -5.77 5.78 1.77
N LEU A 202 -6.87 5.08 2.05
CA LEU A 202 -7.96 5.60 2.89
C LEU A 202 -7.49 5.90 4.32
N ILE A 203 -6.51 5.17 4.86
CA ILE A 203 -5.92 5.48 6.16
C ILE A 203 -5.30 6.87 6.14
N ASN A 204 -4.49 7.17 5.11
CA ASN A 204 -3.81 8.45 4.98
C ASN A 204 -4.76 9.63 4.76
N SER A 205 -5.95 9.40 4.24
CA SER A 205 -6.93 10.43 3.88
C SER A 205 -8.14 10.46 4.80
N ALA A 206 -8.94 9.37 4.80
CA ALA A 206 -10.20 9.33 5.49
C ALA A 206 -10.07 9.30 7.03
N ALA A 207 -9.03 8.61 7.57
CA ALA A 207 -8.77 8.57 9.00
C ALA A 207 -8.31 9.92 9.59
N HIS A 208 -7.98 10.90 8.77
CA HIS A 208 -7.68 12.27 9.20
C HIS A 208 -8.85 13.24 9.04
N ILE A 209 -9.94 12.82 8.38
CA ILE A 209 -11.10 13.69 8.08
C ILE A 209 -12.35 13.18 8.80
N TRP A 210 -12.58 11.86 8.81
CA TRP A 210 -13.78 11.23 9.35
C TRP A 210 -13.45 10.40 10.59
N GLY A 211 -14.26 10.59 11.63
CA GLY A 211 -14.15 9.86 12.88
C GLY A 211 -14.15 10.76 14.11
N ARG A 212 -13.91 10.17 15.27
CA ARG A 212 -13.84 10.84 16.58
C ARG A 212 -12.38 11.09 16.94
N GLN A 213 -12.11 12.13 17.70
CA GLN A 213 -10.78 12.45 18.26
C GLN A 213 -10.78 12.24 19.77
N PRO A 214 -10.75 10.99 20.27
CA PRO A 214 -10.88 10.70 21.70
C PRO A 214 -9.64 11.04 22.53
N TYR A 215 -8.46 11.15 21.88
CA TYR A 215 -7.18 11.21 22.61
C TYR A 215 -6.48 12.58 22.54
N SER A 216 -6.58 13.31 21.45
CA SER A 216 -5.86 14.59 21.27
C SER A 216 -6.47 15.44 20.16
N ASN A 217 -6.54 16.74 20.39
CA ASN A 217 -6.91 17.74 19.37
C ASN A 217 -5.68 18.35 18.67
N SER A 218 -4.46 17.87 18.97
CA SER A 218 -3.22 18.42 18.42
C SER A 218 -2.89 17.91 17.02
N THR A 219 -3.51 16.78 16.59
CA THR A 219 -3.33 16.19 15.27
C THR A 219 -4.67 15.98 14.59
N SER A 220 -4.69 15.81 13.26
CA SER A 220 -5.90 15.55 12.50
C SER A 220 -6.37 14.08 12.53
N ALA A 221 -5.59 13.18 13.12
CA ALA A 221 -5.89 11.74 13.21
C ALA A 221 -7.21 11.49 13.99
N ARG A 222 -8.04 10.58 13.48
CA ARG A 222 -9.36 10.25 13.99
C ARG A 222 -9.57 8.74 14.07
N ASP A 223 -10.31 8.31 15.09
CA ASP A 223 -10.73 6.92 15.26
C ASP A 223 -12.04 6.66 14.50
N ASN A 224 -12.06 5.62 13.67
CA ASN A 224 -13.23 5.23 12.88
C ASN A 224 -13.30 3.70 12.74
N SER A 225 -14.22 3.07 13.44
CA SER A 225 -14.40 1.61 13.47
C SER A 225 -14.70 1.00 12.09
N PHE A 226 -15.34 1.73 11.18
CA PHE A 226 -15.59 1.25 9.82
C PHE A 226 -14.30 1.24 8.98
N LEU A 227 -13.49 2.30 9.10
CA LEU A 227 -12.17 2.32 8.48
C LEU A 227 -11.26 1.26 9.07
N ALA A 228 -11.29 1.05 10.39
CA ALA A 228 -10.52 -0.01 11.05
C ALA A 228 -10.84 -1.39 10.47
N LEU A 229 -12.11 -1.69 10.18
CA LEU A 229 -12.50 -2.95 9.54
C LEU A 229 -11.94 -3.06 8.11
N LEU A 230 -12.03 -2.00 7.30
CA LEU A 230 -11.53 -1.98 5.92
C LEU A 230 -9.99 -2.02 5.83
N THR A 231 -9.31 -1.59 6.87
CA THR A 231 -7.86 -1.40 6.91
C THR A 231 -7.15 -2.37 7.87
N TYR A 232 -7.81 -3.47 8.21
CA TYR A 232 -7.26 -4.54 9.06
C TYR A 232 -6.83 -4.07 10.46
N GLY A 233 -7.53 -3.09 11.02
CA GLY A 233 -7.29 -2.57 12.37
C GLY A 233 -6.45 -1.30 12.44
N GLU A 234 -6.33 -0.55 11.36
CA GLU A 234 -5.56 0.72 11.26
C GLU A 234 -6.45 1.98 11.27
N GLY A 235 -7.69 1.89 11.69
CA GLY A 235 -8.63 3.01 11.73
C GLY A 235 -8.67 3.75 13.07
#